data_cb3a318b8d0ad8a832adad34aea9bd6d
#
_entry.id   cb3a318b8d0ad8a832adad34aea9bd6d
#
_cell.length_a   1.000
_cell.length_b   1.000
_cell.length_c   1.000
_cell.angle_alpha   90.00
_cell.angle_beta   90.00
_cell.angle_gamma   90.00
#
_symmetry.space_group_name_H-M   'P 1'
#
loop_
_entity.id
_entity.type
_entity.pdbx_description
1 polymer ?
#
loop_
_entity_poly.entity_id
_entity_poly.type
_entity_poly.pdbx_seq_one_letter_code
_entity_poly.pdbx_strand_id
1 'polypeptide(L)'
;MQDIRYVIFHKPGPAWLPGKVMFEQPGVREHVAHYRKWLDAEKLELGGPHLDTGGGGMMVPVAGVSEEEVTRFASEDPAVKSGTLLAEVRPWLIGMSK
;
A
#
# COMPACT_ATOMS: atom_id res chain seq x y z
N MET A 1 -3.66 -24.30 9.01
CA MET A 1 -3.68 -22.91 9.41
C MET A 1 -4.07 -22.01 8.25
N GLN A 2 -4.88 -21.00 8.51
CA GLN A 2 -5.28 -20.06 7.49
C GLN A 2 -4.17 -19.01 7.29
N ASP A 3 -3.91 -18.65 6.03
CA ASP A 3 -2.97 -17.59 5.70
C ASP A 3 -3.78 -16.32 5.41
N ILE A 4 -3.88 -15.46 6.40
CA ILE A 4 -4.62 -14.20 6.30
C ILE A 4 -3.62 -13.06 6.21
N ARG A 5 -3.74 -12.25 5.18
CA ARG A 5 -2.94 -11.04 4.99
C ARG A 5 -3.86 -9.84 5.09
N TYR A 6 -3.36 -8.77 5.68
CA TYR A 6 -4.08 -7.50 5.76
C TYR A 6 -3.53 -6.61 4.66
N VAL A 7 -4.17 -6.68 3.49
CA VAL A 7 -3.69 -6.03 2.27
C VAL A 7 -4.02 -4.55 2.30
N ILE A 8 -3.04 -3.73 1.92
CA ILE A 8 -3.22 -2.28 1.83
C ILE A 8 -3.53 -1.94 0.38
N PHE A 9 -4.70 -1.37 0.14
CA PHE A 9 -5.08 -0.84 -1.17
C PHE A 9 -4.94 0.67 -1.14
N HIS A 10 -4.27 1.21 -2.16
CA HIS A 10 -4.15 2.65 -2.33
C HIS A 10 -5.00 3.09 -3.51
N LYS A 11 -5.61 4.26 -3.37
CA LYS A 11 -6.36 4.91 -4.46
C LYS A 11 -6.10 6.41 -4.40
N PRO A 12 -6.37 7.15 -5.51
CA PRO A 12 -6.19 8.60 -5.50
C PRO A 12 -6.97 9.26 -4.39
N GLY A 13 -6.31 10.16 -3.66
CA GLY A 13 -6.91 10.96 -2.61
C GLY A 13 -7.26 12.38 -3.11
N PRO A 14 -7.72 13.26 -2.21
CA PRO A 14 -8.15 14.60 -2.60
C PRO A 14 -7.03 15.48 -3.17
N ALA A 15 -5.78 15.20 -2.84
CA ALA A 15 -4.63 15.96 -3.35
C ALA A 15 -4.02 15.35 -4.61
N TRP A 16 -4.57 14.26 -5.12
CA TRP A 16 -4.10 13.65 -6.37
C TRP A 16 -4.25 14.63 -7.51
N LEU A 17 -3.20 14.79 -8.34
CA LEU A 17 -3.23 15.70 -9.47
C LEU A 17 -3.84 15.01 -10.68
N PRO A 18 -5.01 15.48 -11.17
CA PRO A 18 -5.63 14.88 -12.35
C PRO A 18 -4.73 14.93 -13.59
N GLY A 19 -4.79 13.89 -14.40
CA GLY A 19 -4.04 13.81 -15.64
C GLY A 19 -2.58 13.39 -15.48
N LYS A 20 -2.12 13.19 -14.24
CA LYS A 20 -0.77 12.71 -13.97
C LYS A 20 -0.80 11.29 -13.43
N VAL A 21 0.09 10.43 -13.92
CA VAL A 21 0.20 9.05 -13.44
C VAL A 21 0.87 9.01 -12.06
N MET A 22 0.82 7.85 -11.42
CA MET A 22 1.34 7.65 -10.06
C MET A 22 2.76 8.21 -9.91
N PHE A 23 3.65 7.88 -10.84
CA PHE A 23 5.07 8.26 -10.72
C PHE A 23 5.32 9.75 -10.87
N GLU A 24 4.34 10.52 -11.34
CA GLU A 24 4.41 11.97 -11.47
C GLU A 24 3.75 12.71 -10.32
N GLN A 25 3.10 11.99 -9.40
CA GLN A 25 2.40 12.62 -8.27
C GLN A 25 3.41 13.11 -7.23
N PRO A 26 3.15 14.28 -6.60
CA PRO A 26 3.95 14.72 -5.46
C PRO A 26 3.88 13.69 -4.33
N GLY A 27 5.01 13.42 -3.70
CA GLY A 27 5.06 12.50 -2.56
C GLY A 27 5.21 11.03 -2.92
N VAL A 28 5.26 10.67 -4.21
CA VAL A 28 5.38 9.25 -4.57
C VAL A 28 6.73 8.67 -4.15
N ARG A 29 7.80 9.47 -4.18
CA ARG A 29 9.13 9.01 -3.73
C ARG A 29 9.10 8.66 -2.26
N GLU A 30 8.48 9.50 -1.45
CA GLU A 30 8.36 9.29 -0.01
C GLU A 30 7.47 8.09 0.30
N HIS A 31 6.43 7.88 -0.50
CA HIS A 31 5.58 6.69 -0.41
C HIS A 31 6.40 5.42 -0.68
N VAL A 32 7.18 5.39 -1.74
CA VAL A 32 8.04 4.25 -2.08
C VAL A 32 9.06 4.02 -0.98
N ALA A 33 9.71 5.09 -0.49
CA ALA A 33 10.70 4.98 0.58
C ALA A 33 10.08 4.44 1.87
N HIS A 34 8.83 4.81 2.17
CA HIS A 34 8.11 4.33 3.34
C HIS A 34 7.96 2.80 3.30
N TYR A 35 7.49 2.26 2.17
CA TYR A 35 7.29 0.82 2.04
C TYR A 35 8.59 0.05 1.83
N ARG A 36 9.64 0.70 1.35
CA ARG A 36 10.97 0.07 1.28
C ARG A 36 11.48 -0.31 2.65
N LYS A 37 11.14 0.47 3.68
CA LYS A 37 11.49 0.11 5.06
C LYS A 37 10.92 -1.26 5.44
N TRP A 38 9.68 -1.53 5.01
CA TRP A 38 9.03 -2.80 5.30
C TRP A 38 9.61 -3.93 4.47
N LEU A 39 10.00 -3.64 3.23
CA LEU A 39 10.68 -4.63 2.41
C LEU A 39 12.01 -5.03 3.05
N ASP A 40 12.78 -4.04 3.47
CA ASP A 40 14.08 -4.29 4.12
C ASP A 40 13.93 -4.97 5.48
N ALA A 41 12.83 -4.73 6.18
CA ALA A 41 12.52 -5.36 7.46
C ALA A 41 11.86 -6.74 7.30
N GLU A 42 11.72 -7.23 6.07
CA GLU A 42 11.09 -8.51 5.75
C GLU A 42 9.64 -8.59 6.21
N LYS A 43 8.93 -7.47 6.17
CA LYS A 43 7.50 -7.38 6.51
C LYS A 43 6.61 -7.20 5.28
N LEU A 44 7.17 -6.76 4.17
CA LEU A 44 6.46 -6.62 2.90
C LEU A 44 6.87 -7.75 1.96
N GLU A 45 5.90 -8.49 1.45
CA GLU A 45 6.19 -9.56 0.51
C GLU A 45 6.25 -9.04 -0.92
N LEU A 46 5.24 -8.29 -1.32
CA LEU A 46 5.20 -7.70 -2.66
C LEU A 46 4.25 -6.51 -2.67
N GLY A 47 4.42 -5.64 -3.65
CA GLY A 47 3.56 -4.48 -3.81
C GLY A 47 3.90 -3.75 -5.08
N GLY A 48 2.99 -2.92 -5.53
CA GLY A 48 3.20 -2.12 -6.73
C GLY A 48 1.96 -1.37 -7.16
N PRO A 49 2.12 -0.49 -8.17
CA PRO A 49 1.00 0.29 -8.66
C PRO A 49 0.08 -0.53 -9.58
N HIS A 50 -1.19 -0.16 -9.61
CA HIS A 50 -2.11 -0.65 -10.62
C HIS A 50 -1.86 0.12 -11.91
N LEU A 51 -1.90 -0.57 -13.05
CA LEU A 51 -1.57 0.03 -14.35
C LEU A 51 -2.80 0.47 -15.13
N ASP A 52 -3.99 0.32 -14.57
CA ASP A 52 -5.21 0.79 -15.22
C ASP A 52 -5.42 2.29 -14.95
N THR A 53 -6.52 2.83 -15.47
CA THR A 53 -6.80 4.26 -15.38
C THR A 53 -7.23 4.73 -13.98
N GLY A 54 -7.50 3.79 -13.06
CA GLY A 54 -7.95 4.13 -11.72
C GLY A 54 -6.87 4.69 -10.82
N GLY A 55 -5.62 4.48 -11.17
CA GLY A 55 -4.49 4.84 -10.30
C GLY A 55 -4.38 3.95 -9.08
N GLY A 56 -3.53 4.35 -8.13
CA GLY A 56 -3.35 3.58 -6.90
C GLY A 56 -2.50 2.34 -7.05
N GLY A 57 -2.67 1.41 -6.13
CA GLY A 57 -1.90 0.18 -6.10
C GLY A 57 -2.22 -0.65 -4.88
N MET A 58 -1.38 -1.64 -4.59
CA MET A 58 -1.59 -2.47 -3.41
C MET A 58 -0.25 -2.94 -2.84
N MET A 59 -0.27 -3.21 -1.54
CA MET A 59 0.87 -3.74 -0.80
C MET A 59 0.42 -4.96 -0.02
N VAL A 60 1.15 -6.07 -0.17
CA VAL A 60 0.81 -7.34 0.50
C VAL A 60 1.90 -7.64 1.52
N PRO A 61 1.58 -7.53 2.83
CA PRO A 61 2.52 -7.88 3.88
C PRO A 61 2.85 -9.37 3.87
N VAL A 62 3.96 -9.75 4.49
CA VAL A 62 4.25 -11.15 4.76
C VAL A 62 3.27 -11.71 5.77
N ALA A 63 3.16 -13.03 5.85
CA ALA A 63 2.32 -13.69 6.83
C ALA A 63 2.74 -13.28 8.25
N GLY A 64 1.78 -13.13 9.15
CA GLY A 64 2.04 -12.86 10.56
C GLY A 64 2.07 -11.40 10.97
N VAL A 65 2.05 -10.47 10.02
CA VAL A 65 1.94 -9.04 10.36
C VAL A 65 0.49 -8.75 10.72
N SER A 66 0.27 -8.17 11.92
CA SER A 66 -1.07 -7.96 12.46
C SER A 66 -1.80 -6.83 11.73
N GLU A 67 -3.13 -6.86 11.82
CA GLU A 67 -3.96 -5.79 11.28
C GLU A 67 -3.61 -4.44 11.90
N GLU A 68 -3.36 -4.43 13.21
CA GLU A 68 -3.00 -3.20 13.92
C GLU A 68 -1.70 -2.62 13.38
N GLU A 69 -0.69 -3.44 13.18
CA GLU A 69 0.59 -2.98 12.65
C GLU A 69 0.45 -2.48 11.21
N VAL A 70 -0.29 -3.21 10.37
CA VAL A 70 -0.53 -2.82 8.98
C VAL A 70 -1.25 -1.48 8.91
N THR A 71 -2.33 -1.32 9.68
CA THR A 71 -3.12 -0.10 9.69
C THR A 71 -2.28 1.10 10.14
N ARG A 72 -1.49 0.93 11.18
CA ARG A 72 -0.61 1.99 11.67
C ARG A 72 0.42 2.38 10.61
N PHE A 73 1.08 1.40 10.00
CA PHE A 73 2.09 1.66 8.99
C PHE A 73 1.50 2.36 7.77
N ALA A 74 0.33 1.93 7.33
CA ALA A 74 -0.37 2.57 6.21
C ALA A 74 -0.70 4.03 6.51
N SER A 75 -1.10 4.34 7.74
CA SER A 75 -1.43 5.71 8.15
C SER A 75 -0.21 6.61 8.27
N GLU A 76 0.97 6.05 8.44
CA GLU A 76 2.23 6.80 8.54
C GLU A 76 2.83 7.14 7.18
N ASP A 77 2.26 6.63 6.10
CA ASP A 77 2.72 6.91 4.74
C ASP A 77 2.62 8.41 4.45
N PRO A 78 3.72 9.07 4.08
CA PRO A 78 3.67 10.50 3.76
C PRO A 78 2.66 10.87 2.67
N ALA A 79 2.45 9.99 1.70
CA ALA A 79 1.47 10.24 0.63
C ALA A 79 0.04 10.16 1.13
N VAL A 80 -0.21 9.36 2.18
CA VAL A 80 -1.53 9.32 2.83
C VAL A 80 -1.71 10.56 3.69
N LYS A 81 -0.68 10.96 4.44
CA LYS A 81 -0.74 12.18 5.27
C LYS A 81 -0.98 13.42 4.43
N SER A 82 -0.41 13.50 3.24
CA SER A 82 -0.57 14.65 2.36
C SER A 82 -1.88 14.63 1.58
N GLY A 83 -2.61 13.51 1.60
CA GLY A 83 -3.86 13.37 0.86
C GLY A 83 -3.69 13.00 -0.60
N THR A 84 -2.48 12.75 -1.07
CA THR A 84 -2.25 12.28 -2.44
C THR A 84 -2.85 10.90 -2.65
N LEU A 85 -2.77 10.04 -1.62
CA LEU A 85 -3.35 8.71 -1.64
C LEU A 85 -4.29 8.51 -0.47
N LEU A 86 -5.29 7.68 -0.67
CA LEU A 86 -6.08 7.10 0.42
C LEU A 86 -5.67 5.64 0.55
N ALA A 87 -5.64 5.13 1.77
CA ALA A 87 -5.30 3.75 2.05
C ALA A 87 -6.48 3.04 2.68
N GLU A 88 -6.73 1.81 2.24
CA GLU A 88 -7.75 0.93 2.81
C GLU A 88 -7.08 -0.40 3.12
N VAL A 89 -7.28 -0.90 4.34
CA VAL A 89 -6.75 -2.19 4.76
C VAL A 89 -7.88 -3.20 4.76
N ARG A 90 -7.66 -4.34 4.07
CA ARG A 90 -8.67 -5.38 3.96
C ARG A 90 -8.06 -6.74 4.31
N PRO A 91 -8.76 -7.55 5.14
CA PRO A 91 -8.32 -8.91 5.37
C PRO A 91 -8.54 -9.75 4.12
N TRP A 92 -7.56 -10.57 3.79
CA TRP A 92 -7.59 -11.44 2.62
C TRP A 92 -7.11 -12.84 3.00
N LEU A 93 -7.97 -13.81 2.81
CA LEU A 93 -7.61 -15.22 3.00
C LEU A 93 -7.00 -15.73 1.70
N ILE A 94 -5.74 -16.14 1.76
CA ILE A 94 -5.11 -16.77 0.60
C ILE A 94 -5.61 -18.21 0.55
N GLY A 95 -6.54 -18.46 -0.37
CA GLY A 95 -7.15 -19.77 -0.53
C GLY A 95 -6.41 -20.68 -1.49
N MET A 96 -5.61 -20.08 -2.40
CA MET A 96 -4.85 -20.82 -3.41
C MET A 96 -3.51 -20.14 -3.61
N SER A 97 -2.43 -20.92 -3.59
CA SER A 97 -1.09 -20.44 -3.84
C SER A 97 -0.23 -21.59 -4.34
N LYS A 98 0.86 -21.25 -4.99
CA LYS A 98 1.86 -22.26 -5.36
C LYS A 98 2.63 -22.68 -4.14
#